data_7fb9cf2e461ba361b4c953368f100e57
#
_entry.id   7fb9cf2e461ba361b4c953368f100e57
#
_cell.length_a   1.000
_cell.length_b   1.000
_cell.length_c   1.000
_cell.angle_alpha   90.00
_cell.angle_beta   90.00
_cell.angle_gamma   90.00
#
_symmetry.space_group_name_H-M   'P 1'
#
loop_
_entity.id
_entity.type
_entity.pdbx_description
1 polymer ?
#
loop_
_entity_poly.entity_id
_entity_poly.type
_entity_poly.pdbx_seq_one_letter_code
_entity_poly.pdbx_strand_id
1 'polypeptide(L)'
;MAVMFHHVHLRCEDLDGAVSYYENIFDGKVLEIADVGGLKVVRMEIGGGRIFLSSKLGDTKAEDTSDDPRWGLYQLAFTVEDLDATVEEL
;
A
#
# COMPACT_ATOMS: atom_id res chain seq x y z
N MET A 1 25.82 -6.44 -12.49
CA MET A 1 25.10 -5.53 -11.57
C MET A 1 24.13 -6.34 -10.72
N ALA A 2 24.15 -6.12 -9.42
CA ALA A 2 23.19 -6.74 -8.51
C ALA A 2 22.16 -5.70 -8.11
N VAL A 3 20.88 -5.99 -8.33
CA VAL A 3 19.78 -5.12 -7.93
C VAL A 3 18.83 -5.89 -7.04
N MET A 4 18.18 -5.18 -6.11
CA MET A 4 17.19 -5.75 -5.22
C MET A 4 15.95 -4.86 -5.22
N PHE A 5 14.79 -5.49 -5.23
CA PHE A 5 13.54 -4.75 -5.08
C PHE A 5 13.45 -4.22 -3.64
N HIS A 6 13.08 -2.97 -3.48
CA HIS A 6 12.99 -2.35 -2.16
C HIS A 6 11.55 -2.15 -1.71
N HIS A 7 10.76 -1.43 -2.49
CA HIS A 7 9.39 -1.14 -2.07
C HIS A 7 8.50 -0.67 -3.21
N VAL A 8 7.19 -0.69 -2.96
CA VAL A 8 6.17 0.01 -3.72
C VAL A 8 5.66 1.16 -2.84
N HIS A 9 5.42 2.32 -3.42
CA HIS A 9 4.89 3.48 -2.70
C HIS A 9 3.51 3.82 -3.22
N LEU A 10 2.52 3.84 -2.33
CA LEU A 10 1.13 4.16 -2.66
C LEU A 10 0.76 5.50 -2.03
N ARG A 11 0.11 6.36 -2.81
CA ARG A 11 -0.51 7.58 -2.27
C ARG A 11 -1.96 7.26 -1.96
N CYS A 12 -2.41 7.68 -0.78
CA CYS A 12 -3.73 7.32 -0.27
C CYS A 12 -4.50 8.58 0.08
N GLU A 13 -5.79 8.61 -0.27
CA GLU A 13 -6.64 9.72 0.13
C GLU A 13 -6.88 9.72 1.64
N ASP A 14 -6.99 8.53 2.23
CA ASP A 14 -7.14 8.33 3.66
C ASP A 14 -5.99 7.45 4.15
N LEU A 15 -4.90 8.11 4.58
CA LEU A 15 -3.69 7.40 4.99
C LEU A 15 -3.95 6.48 6.20
N ASP A 16 -4.62 6.98 7.23
CA ASP A 16 -4.86 6.21 8.44
C ASP A 16 -5.76 5.00 8.13
N GLY A 17 -6.78 5.19 7.30
CA GLY A 17 -7.64 4.11 6.85
C GLY A 17 -6.90 3.07 6.04
N ALA A 18 -5.99 3.49 5.16
CA ALA A 18 -5.18 2.58 4.37
C ALA A 18 -4.24 1.75 5.25
N VAL A 19 -3.57 2.40 6.21
CA VAL A 19 -2.69 1.69 7.15
C VAL A 19 -3.49 0.64 7.93
N SER A 20 -4.63 1.02 8.49
CA SER A 20 -5.49 0.10 9.23
C SER A 20 -5.96 -1.07 8.37
N TYR A 21 -6.30 -0.79 7.11
CA TYR A 21 -6.73 -1.83 6.17
C TYR A 21 -5.63 -2.88 5.97
N TYR A 22 -4.40 -2.44 5.68
CA TYR A 22 -3.30 -3.38 5.47
C TYR A 22 -2.88 -4.10 6.74
N GLU A 23 -2.96 -3.44 7.91
CA GLU A 23 -2.69 -4.10 9.19
C GLU A 23 -3.71 -5.19 9.49
N ASN A 24 -4.99 -4.89 9.31
CA ASN A 24 -6.06 -5.77 9.76
C ASN A 24 -6.39 -6.88 8.76
N ILE A 25 -6.30 -6.61 7.46
CA ILE A 25 -6.68 -7.57 6.43
C ILE A 25 -5.49 -8.43 5.99
N PHE A 26 -4.30 -7.85 5.90
CA PHE A 26 -3.13 -8.53 5.36
C PHE A 26 -2.01 -8.74 6.36
N ASP A 27 -2.27 -8.53 7.64
CA ASP A 27 -1.27 -8.67 8.71
C ASP A 27 -0.03 -7.80 8.48
N GLY A 28 -0.24 -6.63 7.88
CA GLY A 28 0.84 -5.69 7.65
C GLY A 28 1.40 -5.15 8.96
N LYS A 29 2.69 -4.90 8.97
CA LYS A 29 3.40 -4.35 10.14
C LYS A 29 3.96 -2.99 9.78
N VAL A 30 3.70 -2.00 10.63
CA VAL A 30 4.33 -0.69 10.51
C VAL A 30 5.77 -0.80 10.99
N LEU A 31 6.73 -0.58 10.11
CA LEU A 31 8.14 -0.61 10.45
C LEU A 31 8.63 0.75 10.93
N GLU A 32 8.16 1.82 10.29
CA GLU A 32 8.61 3.17 10.57
C GLU A 32 7.59 4.17 10.07
N ILE A 33 7.46 5.29 10.79
CA ILE A 33 6.71 6.44 10.33
C ILE A 33 7.71 7.59 10.19
N ALA A 34 7.87 8.10 8.96
CA ALA A 34 8.81 9.15 8.67
C ALA A 34 8.11 10.41 8.18
N ASP A 35 8.76 11.56 8.38
CA ASP A 35 8.31 12.82 7.81
C ASP A 35 9.34 13.22 6.75
N VAL A 36 8.89 13.27 5.50
CA VAL A 36 9.73 13.60 4.36
C VAL A 36 9.20 14.88 3.72
N GLY A 37 9.86 16.00 4.02
CA GLY A 37 9.44 17.30 3.48
C GLY A 37 8.05 17.73 3.92
N GLY A 38 7.66 17.41 5.15
CA GLY A 38 6.35 17.71 5.68
C GLY A 38 5.27 16.67 5.33
N LEU A 39 5.62 15.65 4.59
CA LEU A 39 4.72 14.57 4.20
C LEU A 39 4.98 13.35 5.07
N LYS A 40 3.93 12.86 5.73
CA LYS A 40 4.00 11.65 6.54
C LYS A 40 4.06 10.42 5.63
N VAL A 41 5.10 9.61 5.81
CA VAL A 41 5.26 8.36 5.06
C VAL A 41 5.27 7.21 6.06
N VAL A 42 4.37 6.26 5.87
CA VAL A 42 4.29 5.05 6.70
C VAL A 42 4.94 3.91 5.92
N ARG A 43 5.97 3.32 6.50
CA ARG A 43 6.69 2.20 5.91
C ARG A 43 6.19 0.93 6.54
N MET A 44 5.64 0.02 5.71
CA MET A 44 5.04 -1.22 6.16
C MET A 44 5.70 -2.42 5.50
N GLU A 45 5.59 -3.57 6.17
CA GLU A 45 5.96 -4.87 5.61
C GLU A 45 4.73 -5.77 5.57
N ILE A 46 4.52 -6.42 4.43
CA ILE A 46 3.47 -7.40 4.24
C ILE A 46 4.10 -8.62 3.59
N GLY A 47 4.13 -9.75 4.30
CA GLY A 47 4.61 -11.00 3.75
C GLY A 47 6.01 -10.95 3.16
N GLY A 48 6.90 -10.18 3.74
CA GLY A 48 8.26 -10.00 3.25
C GLY A 48 8.43 -8.92 2.22
N GLY A 49 7.33 -8.34 1.73
CA GLY A 49 7.38 -7.21 0.80
C GLY A 49 7.20 -5.89 1.53
N ARG A 50 7.76 -4.82 1.00
CA ARG A 50 7.63 -3.49 1.61
C ARG A 50 6.68 -2.61 0.83
N ILE A 51 5.75 -2.00 1.53
CA ILE A 51 4.80 -1.03 0.98
C ILE A 51 4.95 0.25 1.78
N PHE A 52 5.18 1.36 1.07
CA PHE A 52 5.21 2.68 1.69
C PHE A 52 3.91 3.38 1.35
N LEU A 53 3.31 4.02 2.34
CA LEU A 53 2.02 4.71 2.20
C LEU A 53 2.20 6.17 2.58
N SER A 54 1.63 7.07 1.79
CA SER A 54 1.61 8.49 2.12
C SER A 54 0.30 9.12 1.68
N SER A 55 -0.02 10.28 2.27
CA SER A 55 -1.18 11.04 1.86
C SER A 55 -0.90 11.76 0.54
N LYS A 56 -1.96 12.34 -0.04
CA LYS A 56 -1.83 13.16 -1.25
C LYS A 56 -1.09 14.47 -0.94
N LEU A 57 -0.50 15.06 -1.96
CA LEU A 57 0.11 16.38 -1.87
C LEU A 57 -0.95 17.44 -2.17
N GLY A 58 -1.16 18.36 -1.24
CA GLY A 58 -2.11 19.46 -1.41
C GLY A 58 -3.53 18.96 -1.64
N ASP A 59 -4.23 19.57 -2.58
CA ASP A 59 -5.63 19.27 -2.88
C ASP A 59 -5.80 18.31 -4.06
N THR A 60 -4.73 17.66 -4.49
CA THR A 60 -4.78 16.68 -5.58
C THR A 60 -5.69 15.53 -5.20
N LYS A 61 -6.62 15.16 -6.08
CA LYS A 61 -7.52 14.05 -5.87
C LYS A 61 -7.09 12.85 -6.71
N ALA A 62 -7.35 11.66 -6.17
CA ALA A 62 -7.15 10.44 -6.94
C ALA A 62 -8.14 10.40 -8.10
N GLU A 63 -7.68 9.95 -9.27
CA GLU A 63 -8.56 9.74 -10.41
C GLU A 63 -9.18 8.35 -10.32
N ASP A 64 -10.46 8.27 -10.67
CA ASP A 64 -11.12 6.99 -10.85
C ASP A 64 -10.77 6.47 -12.24
N THR A 65 -9.97 5.41 -12.30
CA THR A 65 -9.54 4.81 -13.56
C THR A 65 -10.17 3.44 -13.79
N SER A 66 -11.23 3.10 -13.07
CA SER A 66 -11.84 1.78 -13.15
C SER A 66 -12.33 1.44 -14.57
N ASP A 67 -12.80 2.44 -15.34
CA ASP A 67 -13.29 2.27 -16.70
C ASP A 67 -12.32 2.76 -17.76
N ASP A 68 -11.12 3.19 -17.38
CA ASP A 68 -10.17 3.84 -18.28
C ASP A 68 -8.77 3.26 -18.06
N PRO A 69 -8.31 2.32 -18.91
CA PRO A 69 -7.00 1.70 -18.72
C PRO A 69 -5.88 2.74 -18.74
N ARG A 70 -4.96 2.61 -17.82
CA ARG A 70 -3.82 3.50 -17.67
C ARG A 70 -2.52 2.71 -17.62
N TRP A 71 -1.44 3.35 -18.06
CA TRP A 71 -0.11 2.76 -17.92
C TRP A 71 0.30 2.84 -16.44
N GLY A 72 1.03 1.84 -15.99
CA GLY A 72 1.56 1.80 -14.63
C GLY A 72 1.11 0.55 -13.88
N LEU A 73 1.10 0.65 -12.56
CA LEU A 73 0.75 -0.48 -11.71
C LEU A 73 -0.74 -0.79 -11.83
N TYR A 74 -1.05 -2.02 -12.23
CA TYR A 74 -2.42 -2.46 -12.43
C TYR A 74 -3.02 -3.04 -11.16
N GLN A 75 -2.26 -3.87 -10.44
CA GLN A 75 -2.76 -4.53 -9.23
C GLN A 75 -1.62 -4.96 -8.31
N LEU A 76 -1.96 -5.18 -7.05
CA LEU A 76 -1.11 -5.87 -6.09
C LEU A 76 -1.67 -7.26 -5.89
N ALA A 77 -0.79 -8.27 -5.83
CA ALA A 77 -1.21 -9.65 -5.65
C ALA A 77 -0.53 -10.26 -4.42
N PHE A 78 -1.27 -11.08 -3.71
CA PHE A 78 -0.78 -11.77 -2.52
C PHE A 78 -1.04 -13.26 -2.65
N THR A 79 -0.09 -14.07 -2.17
CA THR A 79 -0.28 -15.51 -2.05
C THR A 79 -0.74 -15.81 -0.63
N VAL A 80 -1.77 -16.60 -0.48
CA VAL A 80 -2.32 -16.97 0.82
C VAL A 80 -2.33 -18.48 0.97
N GLU A 81 -2.25 -18.97 2.22
CA GLU A 81 -2.25 -20.40 2.48
C GLU A 81 -3.64 -21.02 2.36
N ASP A 82 -4.66 -20.28 2.77
CA ASP A 82 -6.05 -20.73 2.73
C ASP A 82 -6.90 -19.62 2.11
N LEU A 83 -7.26 -19.80 0.84
CA LEU A 83 -8.03 -18.80 0.11
C LEU A 83 -9.42 -18.61 0.71
N ASP A 84 -10.09 -19.68 1.09
CA ASP A 84 -11.45 -19.59 1.63
C ASP A 84 -11.47 -18.83 2.96
N ALA A 85 -10.54 -19.14 3.86
CA ALA A 85 -10.43 -18.43 5.13
C ALA A 85 -10.08 -16.95 4.91
N THR A 86 -9.22 -16.65 3.95
CA THR A 86 -8.84 -15.27 3.64
C THR A 86 -10.03 -14.48 3.10
N VAL A 87 -10.83 -15.08 2.21
CA VAL A 87 -12.01 -14.44 1.64
C VAL A 87 -13.03 -14.13 2.74
N GLU A 88 -13.20 -15.02 3.72
CA GLU A 88 -14.11 -14.79 4.85
C GLU A 88 -13.70 -13.58 5.69
N GLU A 89 -12.39 -13.29 5.80
CA GLU A 89 -11.89 -12.13 6.56
C GLU A 89 -12.07 -10.80 5.82
N LEU A 90 -12.22 -10.83 4.51
CA LEU A 90 -12.40 -9.63 3.72
C LEU A 90 -13.84 -9.10 3.82
#